data_dfb38f7b4174ae001aa67b8f93accc2d
#
_entry.id   dfb38f7b4174ae001aa67b8f93accc2d
#
_cell.length_a   1.000
_cell.length_b   1.000
_cell.length_c   1.000
_cell.angle_alpha   90.00
_cell.angle_beta   90.00
_cell.angle_gamma   90.00
#
_symmetry.space_group_name_H-M   'P 1'
#
loop_
_entity.id
_entity.type
_entity.pdbx_description
1 polymer ?
#
loop_
_entity_poly.entity_id
_entity_poly.type
_entity_poly.pdbx_seq_one_letter_code
_entity_poly.pdbx_strand_id
1 'polypeptide(L)'
;GDRDVLVIEGIHSLNDAMTYSIDKENKFKIYISALTQLNIDEHNRIPTTDARLLRRIVRDAAKRGTNAAKTISMWQSVRRGEDENIFPYQENCDVMFNSVLIYELAILKQYAEPLLFSVREDQPEYETAKYLIKFLGYFLGSSSENVPQNSILREFIGGSCFNVG
;
A
#
# COMPACT_ATOMS: atom_id res chain seq x y z
N GLY A 1 -27.56 -6.01 17.43
CA GLY A 1 -28.01 -6.89 18.53
C GLY A 1 -26.81 -7.54 19.20
N ASP A 2 -26.99 -8.30 20.24
CA ASP A 2 -25.92 -8.88 21.08
C ASP A 2 -24.95 -9.85 20.35
N ARG A 3 -25.18 -10.12 19.09
CA ARG A 3 -24.37 -10.98 18.23
C ARG A 3 -23.80 -10.27 17.00
N ASP A 4 -24.02 -8.97 16.88
CA ASP A 4 -23.56 -8.22 15.73
C ASP A 4 -22.11 -7.76 15.96
N VAL A 5 -21.29 -7.86 14.91
CA VAL A 5 -19.93 -7.33 14.89
C VAL A 5 -19.91 -6.11 13.98
N LEU A 6 -19.50 -4.96 14.53
CA LEU A 6 -19.28 -3.75 13.75
C LEU A 6 -17.80 -3.70 13.34
N VAL A 7 -17.56 -3.70 12.03
CA VAL A 7 -16.23 -3.49 11.48
C VAL A 7 -16.05 -2.02 11.10
N ILE A 8 -15.04 -1.37 11.69
CA ILE A 8 -14.69 0.03 11.42
C ILE A 8 -13.32 0.04 10.76
N GLU A 9 -13.21 0.62 9.57
CA GLU A 9 -11.94 0.77 8.85
C GLU A 9 -11.61 2.24 8.58
N GLY A 10 -10.34 2.55 8.47
CA GLY A 10 -9.84 3.87 8.11
C GLY A 10 -8.57 4.25 8.87
N ILE A 11 -7.93 5.33 8.44
CA ILE A 11 -6.67 5.82 9.02
C ILE A 11 -6.78 6.21 10.51
N HIS A 12 -8.01 6.47 11.00
CA HIS A 12 -8.27 6.83 12.38
C HIS A 12 -8.84 5.68 13.22
N SER A 13 -9.07 4.50 12.62
CA SER A 13 -9.78 3.39 13.30
C SER A 13 -9.08 2.87 14.54
N LEU A 14 -7.74 2.96 14.61
CA LEU A 14 -6.95 2.54 15.77
C LEU A 14 -6.95 3.56 16.92
N ASN A 15 -7.39 4.80 16.66
CA ASN A 15 -7.41 5.86 17.66
C ASN A 15 -8.57 5.65 18.63
N ASP A 16 -8.26 5.40 19.91
CA ASP A 16 -9.26 5.17 20.96
C ASP A 16 -10.21 6.36 21.17
N ALA A 17 -9.81 7.58 20.83
CA ALA A 17 -10.68 8.73 20.88
C ALA A 17 -11.91 8.62 19.96
N MET A 18 -11.82 7.84 18.87
CA MET A 18 -12.93 7.59 17.96
C MET A 18 -13.97 6.62 18.54
N THR A 19 -13.55 5.77 19.46
CA THR A 19 -14.39 4.72 20.06
C THR A 19 -14.37 4.77 21.59
N TYR A 20 -14.25 5.96 22.16
CA TYR A 20 -14.11 6.16 23.62
C TYR A 20 -15.30 5.60 24.43
N SER A 21 -16.50 5.56 23.82
CA SER A 21 -17.73 5.05 24.47
C SER A 21 -17.85 3.53 24.45
N ILE A 22 -16.93 2.84 23.80
CA ILE A 22 -16.90 1.36 23.76
C ILE A 22 -15.81 0.86 24.68
N ASP A 23 -16.14 -0.06 25.58
CA ASP A 23 -15.17 -0.66 26.48
C ASP A 23 -14.09 -1.42 25.73
N LYS A 24 -12.87 -1.45 26.28
CA LYS A 24 -11.72 -2.09 25.64
C LYS A 24 -11.98 -3.59 25.39
N GLU A 25 -12.68 -4.25 26.30
CA GLU A 25 -13.01 -5.68 26.19
C GLU A 25 -13.91 -6.02 25.01
N ASN A 26 -14.65 -5.02 24.49
CA ASN A 26 -15.54 -5.14 23.34
C ASN A 26 -14.89 -4.69 22.02
N LYS A 27 -13.58 -4.46 22.02
CA LYS A 27 -12.81 -4.04 20.82
C LYS A 27 -11.78 -5.08 20.48
N PHE A 28 -11.58 -5.30 19.18
CA PHE A 28 -10.45 -6.05 18.65
C PHE A 28 -9.80 -5.22 17.53
N LYS A 29 -8.57 -4.81 17.74
CA LYS A 29 -7.84 -3.87 16.87
C LYS A 29 -6.85 -4.62 16.00
N ILE A 30 -6.99 -4.44 14.69
CA ILE A 30 -6.10 -5.02 13.69
C ILE A 30 -5.36 -3.90 12.98
N TYR A 31 -4.03 -3.90 13.06
CA TYR A 31 -3.18 -3.05 12.24
C TYR A 31 -2.79 -3.79 10.98
N ILE A 32 -3.13 -3.23 9.81
CA ILE A 32 -2.80 -3.83 8.52
C ILE A 32 -1.82 -2.91 7.79
N SER A 33 -0.66 -3.43 7.43
CA SER A 33 0.34 -2.69 6.67
C SER A 33 1.16 -3.61 5.76
N ALA A 34 1.68 -3.04 4.67
CA ALA A 34 2.65 -3.72 3.82
C ALA A 34 4.06 -3.50 4.41
N LEU A 35 4.45 -4.36 5.33
CA LEU A 35 5.77 -4.31 5.98
C LEU A 35 6.75 -5.18 5.22
N THR A 36 7.53 -4.57 4.34
CA THR A 36 8.53 -5.29 3.55
C THR A 36 9.68 -5.75 4.44
N GLN A 37 9.91 -7.06 4.48
CA GLN A 37 10.98 -7.70 5.29
C GLN A 37 12.11 -8.28 4.43
N LEU A 38 11.97 -8.19 3.10
CA LEU A 38 12.92 -8.73 2.16
C LEU A 38 14.05 -7.76 1.87
N ASN A 39 15.21 -8.31 1.54
CA ASN A 39 16.35 -7.57 1.03
C ASN A 39 16.43 -7.71 -0.49
N ILE A 40 16.97 -6.69 -1.15
CA ILE A 40 17.35 -6.74 -2.58
C ILE A 40 18.67 -7.52 -2.72
N ASP A 41 19.57 -7.27 -1.78
CA ASP A 41 20.88 -7.93 -1.66
C ASP A 41 21.29 -8.06 -0.19
N GLU A 42 22.53 -8.49 0.08
CA GLU A 42 23.04 -8.71 1.44
C GLU A 42 22.97 -7.47 2.36
N HIS A 43 22.95 -6.27 1.79
CA HIS A 43 23.05 -5.01 2.54
C HIS A 43 21.85 -4.07 2.36
N ASN A 44 21.04 -4.28 1.32
CA ASN A 44 19.97 -3.36 0.94
C ASN A 44 18.60 -3.99 1.15
N ARG A 45 17.90 -3.51 2.16
CA ARG A 45 16.51 -3.87 2.40
C ARG A 45 15.59 -3.16 1.40
N ILE A 46 14.54 -3.83 0.96
CA ILE A 46 13.46 -3.22 0.19
C ILE A 46 12.77 -2.16 1.06
N PRO A 47 12.79 -0.86 0.67
CA PRO A 47 12.11 0.17 1.44
C PRO A 47 10.60 -0.05 1.41
N THR A 48 9.99 -0.17 2.58
CA THR A 48 8.52 -0.31 2.72
C THR A 48 7.79 0.85 2.08
N THR A 49 8.34 2.06 2.17
CA THR A 49 7.78 3.27 1.57
C THR A 49 7.68 3.20 0.06
N ASP A 50 8.67 2.62 -0.60
CA ASP A 50 8.72 2.52 -2.07
C ASP A 50 7.74 1.47 -2.58
N ALA A 51 7.68 0.31 -1.93
CA ALA A 51 6.70 -0.73 -2.25
C ALA A 51 5.25 -0.19 -2.09
N ARG A 52 4.98 0.59 -1.04
CA ARG A 52 3.68 1.21 -0.80
C ARG A 52 3.36 2.31 -1.81
N LEU A 53 4.35 3.11 -2.20
CA LEU A 53 4.17 4.11 -3.25
C LEU A 53 3.86 3.45 -4.60
N LEU A 54 4.55 2.37 -4.95
CA LEU A 54 4.27 1.60 -6.17
C LEU A 54 2.85 1.02 -6.17
N ARG A 55 2.42 0.39 -5.07
CA ARG A 55 1.02 -0.07 -4.92
C ARG A 55 0.04 1.08 -5.17
N ARG A 56 0.30 2.25 -4.58
CA ARG A 56 -0.57 3.42 -4.71
C ARG A 56 -0.60 3.95 -6.14
N ILE A 57 0.54 4.06 -6.81
CA ILE A 57 0.61 4.52 -8.22
C ILE A 57 -0.26 3.62 -9.10
N VAL A 58 -0.12 2.31 -8.98
CA VAL A 58 -0.89 1.35 -9.79
C VAL A 58 -2.38 1.45 -9.48
N ARG A 59 -2.76 1.49 -8.18
CA ARG A 59 -4.17 1.61 -7.77
C ARG A 59 -4.80 2.92 -8.22
N ASP A 60 -4.13 4.06 -7.98
CA ASP A 60 -4.67 5.37 -8.30
C ASP A 60 -4.85 5.55 -9.82
N ALA A 61 -3.94 4.97 -10.62
CA ALA A 61 -4.10 4.94 -12.08
C ALA A 61 -5.31 4.07 -12.51
N ALA A 62 -5.44 2.87 -11.97
CA ALA A 62 -6.47 1.92 -12.36
C ALA A 62 -7.88 2.33 -11.89
N LYS A 63 -8.01 2.87 -10.67
CA LYS A 63 -9.31 3.10 -10.03
C LYS A 63 -9.73 4.57 -9.95
N ARG A 64 -8.78 5.49 -10.01
CA ARG A 64 -9.04 6.94 -9.82
C ARG A 64 -8.67 7.79 -11.01
N GLY A 65 -8.13 7.18 -12.07
CA GLY A 65 -7.65 7.91 -13.26
C GLY A 65 -6.55 8.92 -12.95
N THR A 66 -5.82 8.74 -11.83
CA THR A 66 -4.76 9.65 -11.38
C THR A 66 -3.44 9.21 -11.97
N ASN A 67 -2.70 10.09 -12.63
CA ASN A 67 -1.39 9.77 -13.19
C ASN A 67 -0.30 9.66 -12.11
N ALA A 68 0.83 9.03 -12.46
CA ALA A 68 1.93 8.77 -11.53
C ALA A 68 2.52 10.07 -10.94
N ALA A 69 2.70 11.12 -11.74
CA ALA A 69 3.22 12.40 -11.24
C ALA A 69 2.33 12.96 -10.12
N LYS A 70 1.01 12.98 -10.31
CA LYS A 70 0.08 13.45 -9.29
C LYS A 70 0.12 12.60 -8.02
N THR A 71 0.19 11.27 -8.15
CA THR A 71 0.31 10.37 -6.99
C THR A 71 1.61 10.61 -6.22
N ILE A 72 2.74 10.78 -6.93
CA ILE A 72 4.04 11.09 -6.33
C ILE A 72 3.99 12.45 -5.60
N SER A 73 3.41 13.49 -6.22
CA SER A 73 3.31 14.82 -5.60
C SER A 73 2.54 14.82 -4.27
N MET A 74 1.54 13.95 -4.15
CA MET A 74 0.73 13.81 -2.93
C MET A 74 1.39 12.92 -1.86
N TRP A 75 2.45 12.18 -2.21
CA TRP A 75 2.99 11.14 -1.33
C TRP A 75 3.51 11.66 0.01
N GLN A 76 4.15 12.83 0.03
CA GLN A 76 4.62 13.43 1.27
C GLN A 76 3.47 13.76 2.24
N SER A 77 2.33 14.25 1.71
CA SER A 77 1.14 14.52 2.52
C SER A 77 0.54 13.24 3.09
N VAL A 78 0.53 12.17 2.29
CA VAL A 78 0.06 10.85 2.77
C VAL A 78 0.94 10.35 3.90
N ARG A 79 2.25 10.41 3.75
CA ARG A 79 3.20 10.00 4.80
C ARG A 79 3.01 10.79 6.09
N ARG A 80 2.86 12.10 5.99
CA ARG A 80 2.56 12.93 7.16
C ARG A 80 1.28 12.48 7.87
N GLY A 81 0.23 12.19 7.10
CA GLY A 81 -1.01 11.66 7.67
C GLY A 81 -0.83 10.31 8.38
N GLU A 82 0.05 9.46 7.90
CA GLU A 82 0.42 8.19 8.55
C GLU A 82 1.19 8.42 9.84
N ASP A 83 2.19 9.30 9.81
CA ASP A 83 3.00 9.68 10.98
C ASP A 83 2.13 10.26 12.12
N GLU A 84 1.11 11.04 11.76
CA GLU A 84 0.22 11.69 12.73
C GLU A 84 -0.93 10.80 13.22
N ASN A 85 -1.48 9.94 12.35
CA ASN A 85 -2.78 9.30 12.62
C ASN A 85 -2.74 7.77 12.68
N ILE A 86 -1.64 7.12 12.28
CA ILE A 86 -1.54 5.67 12.26
C ILE A 86 -0.43 5.18 13.19
N PHE A 87 0.81 5.60 12.96
CA PHE A 87 1.96 5.06 13.67
C PHE A 87 1.93 5.25 15.19
N PRO A 88 1.40 6.37 15.75
CA PRO A 88 1.29 6.51 17.21
C PRO A 88 0.37 5.48 17.86
N TYR A 89 -0.54 4.87 17.10
CA TYR A 89 -1.54 3.93 17.61
C TYR A 89 -1.25 2.47 17.25
N GLN A 90 -0.22 2.20 16.44
CA GLN A 90 0.06 0.85 15.96
C GLN A 90 0.44 -0.13 17.08
N GLU A 91 1.07 0.36 18.15
CA GLU A 91 1.45 -0.49 19.30
C GLU A 91 0.26 -0.87 20.19
N ASN A 92 -0.88 -0.18 20.02
CA ASN A 92 -2.12 -0.44 20.75
C ASN A 92 -3.04 -1.44 20.04
N CYS A 93 -2.59 -2.09 18.98
CA CYS A 93 -3.36 -3.11 18.28
C CYS A 93 -3.20 -4.49 18.95
N ASP A 94 -4.24 -5.32 18.84
CA ASP A 94 -4.24 -6.68 19.32
C ASP A 94 -3.47 -7.61 18.37
N VAL A 95 -3.53 -7.32 17.06
CA VAL A 95 -2.86 -8.08 15.99
C VAL A 95 -2.29 -7.16 14.93
N MET A 96 -1.08 -7.47 14.46
CA MET A 96 -0.49 -6.89 13.24
C MET A 96 -0.60 -7.87 12.08
N PHE A 97 -1.20 -7.42 11.00
CA PHE A 97 -1.29 -8.18 9.74
C PHE A 97 -0.37 -7.57 8.69
N ASN A 98 0.65 -8.33 8.28
CA ASN A 98 1.53 -7.92 7.18
C ASN A 98 0.90 -8.31 5.84
N SER A 99 0.52 -7.33 5.04
CA SER A 99 -0.13 -7.52 3.74
C SER A 99 0.84 -7.65 2.56
N VAL A 100 2.15 -7.69 2.82
CA VAL A 100 3.15 -7.83 1.76
C VAL A 100 3.15 -9.25 1.19
N LEU A 101 3.30 -9.36 -0.12
CA LEU A 101 3.51 -10.63 -0.81
C LEU A 101 4.92 -10.64 -1.40
N ILE A 102 5.63 -11.78 -1.25
CA ILE A 102 7.03 -11.91 -1.69
C ILE A 102 7.19 -11.60 -3.18
N TYR A 103 6.21 -11.97 -4.00
CA TYR A 103 6.22 -11.82 -5.46
C TYR A 103 5.60 -10.52 -5.97
N GLU A 104 5.10 -9.65 -5.08
CA GLU A 104 4.28 -8.50 -5.52
C GLU A 104 5.04 -7.51 -6.39
N LEU A 105 6.32 -7.23 -6.09
CA LEU A 105 7.11 -6.29 -6.86
C LEU A 105 7.40 -6.79 -8.27
N ALA A 106 7.59 -8.11 -8.45
CA ALA A 106 7.72 -8.73 -9.76
C ALA A 106 6.46 -8.58 -10.62
N ILE A 107 5.29 -8.65 -9.99
CA ILE A 107 4.00 -8.46 -10.67
C ILE A 107 3.72 -6.97 -10.89
N LEU A 108 3.87 -6.13 -9.86
CA LEU A 108 3.60 -4.69 -9.94
C LEU A 108 4.48 -3.98 -10.94
N LYS A 109 5.70 -4.47 -11.20
CA LYS A 109 6.64 -3.91 -12.16
C LYS A 109 5.98 -3.64 -13.51
N GLN A 110 5.31 -4.60 -14.10
CA GLN A 110 4.71 -4.47 -15.43
C GLN A 110 3.56 -3.43 -15.48
N TYR A 111 2.94 -3.13 -14.34
CA TYR A 111 1.89 -2.11 -14.23
C TYR A 111 2.47 -0.74 -13.89
N ALA A 112 3.47 -0.69 -13.04
CA ALA A 112 4.06 0.55 -12.55
C ALA A 112 5.03 1.20 -13.56
N GLU A 113 5.86 0.42 -14.26
CA GLU A 113 6.86 0.96 -15.20
C GLU A 113 6.25 1.86 -16.29
N PRO A 114 5.18 1.47 -17.01
CA PRO A 114 4.59 2.35 -18.01
C PRO A 114 4.07 3.67 -17.43
N LEU A 115 3.52 3.63 -16.21
CA LEU A 115 3.03 4.81 -15.50
C LEU A 115 4.18 5.74 -15.09
N LEU A 116 5.27 5.18 -14.61
CA LEU A 116 6.47 5.92 -14.21
C LEU A 116 7.18 6.53 -15.42
N PHE A 117 7.27 5.80 -16.54
CA PHE A 117 7.83 6.34 -17.81
C PHE A 117 7.01 7.48 -18.41
N SER A 118 5.73 7.62 -18.04
CA SER A 118 4.92 8.74 -18.48
C SER A 118 5.23 10.07 -17.77
N VAL A 119 6.01 10.05 -16.68
CA VAL A 119 6.44 11.27 -15.98
C VAL A 119 7.56 11.94 -16.76
N ARG A 120 7.32 13.20 -17.16
CA ARG A 120 8.24 13.94 -18.02
C ARG A 120 9.40 14.55 -17.23
N GLU A 121 10.51 14.80 -17.90
CA GLU A 121 11.74 15.37 -17.30
C GLU A 121 11.54 16.78 -16.74
N ASP A 122 10.56 17.53 -17.26
CA ASP A 122 10.26 18.89 -16.80
C ASP A 122 9.40 18.92 -15.52
N GLN A 123 8.95 17.77 -15.01
CA GLN A 123 8.10 17.66 -13.81
C GLN A 123 8.94 17.47 -12.55
N PRO A 124 8.55 18.09 -11.42
CA PRO A 124 9.24 17.92 -10.14
C PRO A 124 9.33 16.45 -9.66
N GLU A 125 8.40 15.62 -10.07
CA GLU A 125 8.28 14.21 -9.70
C GLU A 125 9.21 13.28 -10.49
N TYR A 126 9.89 13.80 -11.52
CA TYR A 126 10.71 13.01 -12.44
C TYR A 126 11.82 12.22 -11.74
N GLU A 127 12.56 12.85 -10.83
CA GLU A 127 13.65 12.16 -10.13
C GLU A 127 13.13 11.01 -9.24
N THR A 128 11.96 11.17 -8.64
CA THR A 128 11.31 10.09 -7.89
C THR A 128 10.87 8.96 -8.83
N ALA A 129 10.27 9.30 -9.96
CA ALA A 129 9.87 8.30 -10.95
C ALA A 129 11.07 7.51 -11.47
N LYS A 130 12.15 8.19 -11.82
CA LYS A 130 13.41 7.61 -12.29
C LYS A 130 14.05 6.69 -11.24
N TYR A 131 14.04 7.13 -9.97
CA TYR A 131 14.49 6.30 -8.85
C TYR A 131 13.67 5.00 -8.75
N LEU A 132 12.33 5.09 -8.82
CA LEU A 132 11.46 3.92 -8.74
C LEU A 132 11.62 2.98 -9.94
N ILE A 133 11.86 3.49 -11.13
CA ILE A 133 12.20 2.68 -12.32
C ILE A 133 13.49 1.92 -12.09
N LYS A 134 14.54 2.60 -11.60
CA LYS A 134 15.80 1.95 -11.25
C LYS A 134 15.63 0.88 -10.18
N PHE A 135 14.84 1.18 -9.15
CA PHE A 135 14.48 0.22 -8.09
C PHE A 135 13.79 -1.02 -8.67
N LEU A 136 12.79 -0.85 -9.55
CA LEU A 136 12.11 -1.96 -10.23
C LEU A 136 13.05 -2.77 -11.13
N GLY A 137 14.14 -2.17 -11.59
CA GLY A 137 15.19 -2.85 -12.36
C GLY A 137 15.87 -4.03 -11.63
N TYR A 138 15.82 -4.06 -10.30
CA TYR A 138 16.35 -5.18 -9.50
C TYR A 138 15.44 -6.42 -9.53
N PHE A 139 14.23 -6.32 -10.03
CA PHE A 139 13.25 -7.42 -10.04
C PHE A 139 13.02 -7.92 -11.48
N LEU A 140 12.95 -9.23 -11.63
CA LEU A 140 12.45 -9.84 -12.86
C LEU A 140 10.93 -9.67 -12.89
N GLY A 141 10.38 -9.17 -14.00
CA GLY A 141 8.93 -9.08 -14.19
C GLY A 141 8.30 -10.47 -14.30
N SER A 142 7.11 -10.64 -13.74
CA SER A 142 6.35 -11.88 -13.81
C SER A 142 4.90 -11.59 -14.23
N SER A 143 4.30 -12.51 -15.00
CA SER A 143 2.90 -12.41 -15.42
C SER A 143 1.95 -12.45 -14.22
N SER A 144 0.86 -11.67 -14.31
CA SER A 144 -0.20 -11.67 -13.30
C SER A 144 -1.22 -12.80 -13.49
N GLU A 145 -1.10 -13.64 -14.52
CA GLU A 145 -2.08 -14.69 -14.86
C GLU A 145 -2.29 -15.68 -13.72
N ASN A 146 -1.20 -16.08 -13.06
CA ASN A 146 -1.21 -17.05 -11.97
C ASN A 146 -1.50 -16.44 -10.59
N VAL A 147 -1.73 -15.12 -10.49
CA VAL A 147 -2.12 -14.50 -9.23
C VAL A 147 -3.55 -14.91 -8.89
N PRO A 148 -3.82 -15.55 -7.74
CA PRO A 148 -5.17 -15.96 -7.35
C PRO A 148 -6.15 -14.79 -7.34
N GLN A 149 -7.40 -15.03 -7.71
CA GLN A 149 -8.43 -13.98 -7.75
C GLN A 149 -8.78 -13.41 -6.36
N ASN A 150 -8.55 -14.18 -5.30
CA ASN A 150 -8.73 -13.75 -3.91
C ASN A 150 -7.45 -13.13 -3.30
N SER A 151 -6.38 -12.98 -4.08
CA SER A 151 -5.16 -12.32 -3.61
C SER A 151 -5.40 -10.84 -3.37
N ILE A 152 -4.84 -10.30 -2.28
CA ILE A 152 -4.84 -8.88 -1.98
C ILE A 152 -4.20 -8.04 -3.11
N LEU A 153 -3.28 -8.64 -3.87
CA LEU A 153 -2.64 -7.97 -5.01
C LEU A 153 -3.65 -7.60 -6.11
N ARG A 154 -4.76 -8.33 -6.22
CA ARG A 154 -5.83 -8.05 -7.18
C ARG A 154 -6.55 -6.72 -6.93
N GLU A 155 -6.46 -6.16 -5.73
CA GLU A 155 -6.92 -4.79 -5.45
C GLU A 155 -6.22 -3.77 -6.36
N PHE A 156 -4.93 -3.99 -6.63
CA PHE A 156 -4.08 -3.08 -7.41
C PHE A 156 -4.12 -3.35 -8.91
N ILE A 157 -4.04 -4.63 -9.28
CA ILE A 157 -3.89 -5.05 -10.69
C ILE A 157 -5.21 -5.44 -11.35
N GLY A 158 -6.31 -5.49 -10.62
CA GLY A 158 -7.63 -5.90 -11.13
C GLY A 158 -7.86 -7.41 -11.13
N GLY A 159 -9.08 -7.83 -11.51
CA GLY A 159 -9.47 -9.24 -11.57
C GLY A 159 -9.68 -9.90 -10.21
N SER A 160 -10.05 -9.13 -9.18
CA SER A 160 -10.46 -9.66 -7.88
C SER A 160 -11.80 -10.37 -7.96
N CYS A 161 -11.96 -11.48 -7.20
CA CYS A 161 -13.26 -12.09 -6.97
C CYS A 161 -14.12 -11.30 -5.95
N PHE A 162 -13.53 -10.34 -5.26
CA PHE A 162 -14.22 -9.43 -4.36
C PHE A 162 -14.59 -8.14 -5.08
N ASN A 163 -15.75 -7.59 -4.76
CA ASN A 163 -16.12 -6.26 -5.22
C ASN A 163 -15.36 -5.22 -4.39
N VAL A 164 -14.17 -4.84 -4.86
CA VAL A 164 -13.33 -3.81 -4.24
C VAL A 164 -13.56 -2.50 -5.00
N GLY A 165 -14.25 -1.56 -4.35
CA GLY A 165 -14.62 -0.25 -4.88
C GLY A 165 -13.44 0.65 -5.29
#